data_0d2fef8acb80ca596a12add32da4992c
#
_entry.id   0d2fef8acb80ca596a12add32da4992c
#
_cell.length_a   1.000
_cell.length_b   1.000
_cell.length_c   1.000
_cell.angle_alpha   90.00
_cell.angle_beta   90.00
_cell.angle_gamma   90.00
#
_symmetry.space_group_name_H-M   'P 1'
#
loop_
_entity.id
_entity.type
_entity.pdbx_description
1 polymer ?
#
loop_
_entity_poly.entity_id
_entity_poly.type
_entity_poly.pdbx_seq_one_letter_code
_entity_poly.pdbx_strand_id
1 'polypeptide(L)'
;MKIIETYKEDFVGYLNEKIGVKEPANLYEPIHYILQIGGKRLRPILTLITCEIFNGDVKKSYDAALAIEIFHNFTLVHDDIMDSAPIRRGFETVHKKWDTNTGILSGDAMLILAYQYFEQYEPNIFQALAKLFSKTALEVCEGQQWDVDFENRDNVTIPEYLKMIEYKTAVLVGAAMKMGAIVA
;
A
#
# COMPACT_ATOMS: atom_id res chain seq x y z
N MET A 1 20.93 10.08 -3.88
CA MET A 1 19.77 10.68 -4.58
C MET A 1 19.53 10.00 -5.92
N LYS A 2 20.51 9.95 -6.83
CA LYS A 2 20.34 9.35 -8.17
C LYS A 2 19.78 7.92 -8.19
N ILE A 3 20.21 7.04 -7.29
CA ILE A 3 19.72 5.66 -7.21
C ILE A 3 18.25 5.55 -6.80
N ILE A 4 17.77 6.41 -5.89
CA ILE A 4 16.37 6.44 -5.46
C ILE A 4 15.44 6.87 -6.61
N GLU A 5 15.88 7.85 -7.42
CA GLU A 5 15.13 8.30 -8.58
C GLU A 5 15.04 7.20 -9.63
N THR A 6 16.15 6.49 -9.90
CA THR A 6 16.14 5.34 -10.82
C THR A 6 15.15 4.26 -10.37
N TYR A 7 15.21 3.84 -9.10
CA TYR A 7 14.25 2.85 -8.58
C TYR A 7 12.81 3.32 -8.65
N LYS A 8 12.57 4.62 -8.46
CA LYS A 8 11.22 5.17 -8.59
C LYS A 8 10.73 5.11 -10.03
N GLU A 9 11.56 5.51 -11.00
CA GLU A 9 11.22 5.50 -12.42
C GLU A 9 10.96 4.06 -12.89
N ASP A 10 11.85 3.13 -12.57
CA ASP A 10 11.71 1.72 -12.91
C ASP A 10 10.44 1.11 -12.29
N PHE A 11 10.18 1.41 -11.02
CA PHE A 11 8.96 0.93 -10.34
C PHE A 11 7.68 1.50 -10.97
N VAL A 12 7.66 2.78 -11.33
CA VAL A 12 6.51 3.40 -12.00
C VAL A 12 6.30 2.78 -13.38
N GLY A 13 7.37 2.49 -14.11
CA GLY A 13 7.31 1.74 -15.36
C GLY A 13 6.66 0.37 -15.18
N TYR A 14 7.11 -0.38 -14.17
CA TYR A 14 6.55 -1.70 -13.83
C TYR A 14 5.07 -1.62 -13.41
N LEU A 15 4.72 -0.68 -12.54
CA LEU A 15 3.33 -0.45 -12.14
C LEU A 15 2.42 -0.18 -13.34
N ASN A 16 2.85 0.68 -14.27
CA ASN A 16 2.08 1.01 -15.47
C ASN A 16 1.91 -0.18 -16.41
N GLU A 17 2.90 -1.07 -16.48
CA GLU A 17 2.80 -2.32 -17.26
C GLU A 17 1.79 -3.30 -16.65
N LYS A 18 1.79 -3.44 -15.31
CA LYS A 18 1.00 -4.45 -14.60
C LYS A 18 -0.43 -4.02 -14.31
N ILE A 19 -0.65 -2.73 -14.08
CA ILE A 19 -1.96 -2.21 -13.69
C ILE A 19 -2.63 -1.56 -14.90
N GLY A 20 -3.58 -2.27 -15.48
CA GLY A 20 -4.43 -1.79 -16.55
C GLY A 20 -5.91 -1.77 -16.15
N VAL A 21 -6.72 -1.07 -16.93
CA VAL A 21 -8.18 -1.12 -16.81
C VAL A 21 -8.69 -2.36 -17.51
N LYS A 22 -9.59 -3.10 -16.84
CA LYS A 22 -10.28 -4.27 -17.36
C LYS A 22 -11.73 -4.29 -16.87
N GLU A 23 -12.53 -5.21 -17.36
CA GLU A 23 -13.92 -5.35 -16.90
C GLU A 23 -14.02 -6.04 -15.53
N PRO A 24 -14.99 -5.62 -14.70
CA PRO A 24 -15.89 -4.48 -14.90
C PRO A 24 -15.16 -3.12 -14.70
N ALA A 25 -15.32 -2.19 -15.66
CA ALA A 25 -14.60 -0.92 -15.70
C ALA A 25 -14.77 -0.11 -14.41
N ASN A 26 -15.98 -0.02 -13.86
CA ASN A 26 -16.25 0.71 -12.62
C ASN A 26 -15.54 0.15 -11.38
N LEU A 27 -14.96 -1.05 -11.44
CA LEU A 27 -14.10 -1.60 -10.38
C LEU A 27 -12.64 -1.22 -10.62
N TYR A 28 -12.16 -1.33 -11.87
CA TYR A 28 -10.74 -1.21 -12.18
C TYR A 28 -10.28 0.20 -12.56
N GLU A 29 -11.15 1.05 -13.12
CA GLU A 29 -10.83 2.46 -13.37
C GLU A 29 -10.47 3.23 -12.10
N PRO A 30 -11.20 3.11 -10.97
CA PRO A 30 -10.83 3.76 -9.72
C PRO A 30 -9.48 3.25 -9.17
N ILE A 31 -9.19 1.94 -9.30
CA ILE A 31 -7.90 1.34 -8.90
C ILE A 31 -6.77 1.94 -9.74
N HIS A 32 -6.92 1.95 -11.05
CA HIS A 32 -5.95 2.56 -11.94
C HIS A 32 -5.77 4.04 -11.60
N TYR A 33 -6.86 4.78 -11.44
CA TYR A 33 -6.84 6.20 -11.13
C TYR A 33 -6.04 6.52 -9.86
N ILE A 34 -6.35 5.88 -8.72
CA ILE A 34 -5.65 6.17 -7.45
C ILE A 34 -4.15 5.83 -7.55
N LEU A 35 -3.79 4.77 -8.25
CA LEU A 35 -2.40 4.39 -8.47
C LEU A 35 -1.66 5.37 -9.41
N GLN A 36 -2.37 6.08 -10.30
CA GLN A 36 -1.80 7.08 -11.21
C GLN A 36 -1.68 8.48 -10.59
N ILE A 37 -2.41 8.82 -9.54
CA ILE A 37 -2.30 10.12 -8.83
C ILE A 37 -0.85 10.41 -8.38
N GLY A 38 -0.03 9.36 -8.31
CA GLY A 38 1.39 9.51 -8.01
C GLY A 38 1.70 9.46 -6.51
N GLY A 39 2.84 10.02 -6.14
CA GLY A 39 3.37 10.03 -4.78
C GLY A 39 4.87 9.82 -4.72
N LYS A 40 5.41 9.78 -3.49
CA LYS A 40 6.85 9.58 -3.26
C LYS A 40 7.30 8.15 -3.56
N ARG A 41 6.39 7.18 -3.62
CA ARG A 41 6.67 5.74 -3.81
C ARG A 41 7.71 5.19 -2.84
N LEU A 42 7.71 5.70 -1.60
CA LEU A 42 8.74 5.36 -0.61
C LEU A 42 8.75 3.85 -0.28
N ARG A 43 7.57 3.24 -0.08
CA ARG A 43 7.46 1.84 0.31
C ARG A 43 8.00 0.87 -0.75
N PRO A 44 7.57 0.95 -2.02
CA PRO A 44 8.16 0.11 -3.06
C PRO A 44 9.67 0.34 -3.23
N ILE A 45 10.15 1.58 -3.19
CA ILE A 45 11.59 1.88 -3.27
C ILE A 45 12.35 1.21 -2.12
N LEU A 46 11.83 1.24 -0.90
CA LEU A 46 12.45 0.56 0.25
C LEU A 46 12.47 -0.96 0.06
N THR A 47 11.44 -1.55 -0.54
CA THR A 47 11.44 -2.99 -0.87
C THR A 47 12.57 -3.33 -1.85
N LEU A 48 12.70 -2.56 -2.94
CA LEU A 48 13.74 -2.79 -3.95
C LEU A 48 15.15 -2.60 -3.38
N ILE A 49 15.39 -1.48 -2.66
CA ILE A 49 16.69 -1.19 -2.05
C ILE A 49 17.07 -2.26 -1.02
N THR A 50 16.11 -2.72 -0.21
CA THR A 50 16.42 -3.74 0.78
C THR A 50 16.76 -5.08 0.12
N CYS A 51 16.10 -5.47 -0.96
CA CYS A 51 16.48 -6.64 -1.75
C CYS A 51 17.93 -6.51 -2.25
N GLU A 52 18.32 -5.36 -2.78
CA GLU A 52 19.71 -5.12 -3.23
C GLU A 52 20.72 -5.21 -2.08
N ILE A 53 20.43 -4.59 -0.92
CA ILE A 53 21.30 -4.62 0.26
C ILE A 53 21.58 -6.06 0.72
N PHE A 54 20.60 -6.95 0.59
CA PHE A 54 20.75 -8.39 0.90
C PHE A 54 21.29 -9.22 -0.26
N ASN A 55 21.82 -8.58 -1.31
CA ASN A 55 22.39 -9.19 -2.52
C ASN A 55 21.39 -10.05 -3.32
N GLY A 56 20.09 -9.76 -3.21
CA GLY A 56 19.05 -10.39 -4.00
C GLY A 56 18.95 -9.82 -5.42
N ASP A 57 18.26 -10.56 -6.29
CA ASP A 57 17.87 -10.06 -7.60
C ASP A 57 16.71 -9.07 -7.46
N VAL A 58 17.00 -7.78 -7.60
CA VAL A 58 15.99 -6.70 -7.48
C VAL A 58 14.78 -6.92 -8.38
N LYS A 59 14.96 -7.54 -9.56
CA LYS A 59 13.85 -7.82 -10.49
C LYS A 59 12.80 -8.73 -9.86
N LYS A 60 13.20 -9.63 -9.01
CA LYS A 60 12.27 -10.52 -8.29
C LYS A 60 11.47 -9.82 -7.20
N SER A 61 11.89 -8.65 -6.74
CA SER A 61 11.20 -7.92 -5.67
C SER A 61 10.13 -6.94 -6.17
N TYR A 62 9.96 -6.78 -7.51
CA TYR A 62 8.98 -5.86 -8.05
C TYR A 62 7.52 -6.24 -7.72
N ASP A 63 7.17 -7.53 -7.72
CA ASP A 63 5.83 -7.98 -7.34
C ASP A 63 5.54 -7.68 -5.87
N ALA A 64 6.49 -7.92 -4.96
CA ALA A 64 6.36 -7.56 -3.56
C ALA A 64 6.27 -6.03 -3.36
N ALA A 65 7.05 -5.26 -4.13
CA ALA A 65 7.00 -3.80 -4.12
C ALA A 65 5.65 -3.28 -4.65
N LEU A 66 5.08 -3.93 -5.66
CA LEU A 66 3.76 -3.58 -6.19
C LEU A 66 2.64 -3.95 -5.21
N ALA A 67 2.71 -5.14 -4.58
CA ALA A 67 1.75 -5.56 -3.57
C ALA A 67 1.66 -4.54 -2.41
N ILE A 68 2.80 -4.12 -1.87
CA ILE A 68 2.82 -3.15 -0.75
C ILE A 68 2.31 -1.77 -1.17
N GLU A 69 2.55 -1.34 -2.42
CA GLU A 69 2.05 -0.06 -2.93
C GLU A 69 0.54 -0.12 -3.20
N ILE A 70 0.03 -1.22 -3.75
CA ILE A 70 -1.41 -1.44 -3.93
C ILE A 70 -2.11 -1.40 -2.56
N PHE A 71 -1.60 -2.14 -1.57
CA PHE A 71 -2.15 -2.12 -0.22
C PHE A 71 -2.12 -0.72 0.40
N HIS A 72 -1.02 0.01 0.26
CA HIS A 72 -0.96 1.39 0.75
C HIS A 72 -2.04 2.27 0.10
N ASN A 73 -2.26 2.15 -1.21
CA ASN A 73 -3.28 2.94 -1.88
C ASN A 73 -4.71 2.46 -1.54
N PHE A 74 -4.91 1.16 -1.25
CA PHE A 74 -6.14 0.64 -0.64
C PHE A 74 -6.46 1.37 0.67
N THR A 75 -5.48 1.46 1.59
CA THR A 75 -5.71 2.18 2.86
C THR A 75 -6.05 3.65 2.64
N LEU A 76 -5.46 4.30 1.63
CA LEU A 76 -5.77 5.70 1.31
C LEU A 76 -7.19 5.88 0.74
N VAL A 77 -7.68 4.94 -0.07
CA VAL A 77 -9.06 5.00 -0.61
C VAL A 77 -10.09 4.91 0.52
N HIS A 78 -9.89 3.98 1.47
CA HIS A 78 -10.79 3.82 2.61
C HIS A 78 -10.65 4.96 3.62
N ASP A 79 -9.44 5.43 3.89
CA ASP A 79 -9.16 6.60 4.74
C ASP A 79 -9.88 7.85 4.21
N ASP A 80 -9.79 8.12 2.90
CA ASP A 80 -10.51 9.22 2.25
C ASP A 80 -12.04 9.15 2.43
N ILE A 81 -12.62 7.95 2.45
CA ILE A 81 -14.05 7.74 2.68
C ILE A 81 -14.39 8.04 4.15
N MET A 82 -13.62 7.49 5.09
CA MET A 82 -13.81 7.69 6.53
C MET A 82 -13.70 9.18 6.91
N ASP A 83 -12.70 9.87 6.35
CA ASP A 83 -12.46 11.29 6.61
C ASP A 83 -13.39 12.21 5.78
N SER A 84 -14.22 11.66 4.88
CA SER A 84 -15.01 12.43 3.91
C SER A 84 -14.18 13.41 3.08
N ALA A 85 -12.90 13.10 2.86
CA ALA A 85 -11.92 13.95 2.24
C ALA A 85 -12.25 14.21 0.75
N PRO A 86 -12.39 15.46 0.29
CA PRO A 86 -12.76 15.75 -1.10
C PRO A 86 -11.58 15.61 -2.07
N ILE A 87 -10.36 15.82 -1.59
CA ILE A 87 -9.16 15.94 -2.43
C ILE A 87 -7.99 15.17 -1.79
N ARG A 88 -7.24 14.44 -2.62
CA ARG A 88 -5.96 13.82 -2.28
C ARG A 88 -4.88 14.21 -3.30
N ARG A 89 -3.77 14.80 -2.83
CA ARG A 89 -2.65 15.21 -3.69
C ARG A 89 -3.05 16.14 -4.84
N GLY A 90 -4.09 16.97 -4.65
CA GLY A 90 -4.60 17.89 -5.66
C GLY A 90 -5.63 17.29 -6.63
N PHE A 91 -6.00 16.03 -6.48
CA PHE A 91 -7.00 15.33 -7.28
C PHE A 91 -8.21 14.96 -6.44
N GLU A 92 -9.39 14.84 -7.05
CA GLU A 92 -10.58 14.32 -6.37
C GLU A 92 -10.32 12.93 -5.81
N THR A 93 -10.85 12.64 -4.62
CA THR A 93 -10.81 11.30 -4.04
C THR A 93 -11.73 10.34 -4.81
N VAL A 94 -11.49 9.03 -4.71
CA VAL A 94 -12.25 8.03 -5.47
C VAL A 94 -13.75 8.14 -5.18
N HIS A 95 -14.14 8.26 -3.89
CA HIS A 95 -15.55 8.36 -3.51
C HIS A 95 -16.24 9.67 -3.93
N LYS A 96 -15.48 10.71 -4.25
CA LYS A 96 -16.02 11.97 -4.81
C LYS A 96 -16.15 11.89 -6.32
N LYS A 97 -15.15 11.31 -6.99
CA LYS A 97 -15.12 11.20 -8.45
C LYS A 97 -16.11 10.15 -8.99
N TRP A 98 -16.34 9.07 -8.25
CA TRP A 98 -17.34 8.04 -8.56
C TRP A 98 -18.46 8.10 -7.51
N ASP A 99 -18.42 7.23 -6.54
CA ASP A 99 -19.31 7.18 -5.38
C ASP A 99 -18.67 6.36 -4.24
N THR A 100 -19.29 6.36 -3.06
CA THR A 100 -18.78 5.66 -1.88
C THR A 100 -18.73 4.14 -2.08
N ASN A 101 -19.76 3.54 -2.71
CA ASN A 101 -19.80 2.09 -2.91
C ASN A 101 -18.69 1.64 -3.87
N THR A 102 -18.48 2.40 -4.94
CA THR A 102 -17.37 2.18 -5.87
C THR A 102 -16.02 2.29 -5.17
N GLY A 103 -15.85 3.28 -4.28
CA GLY A 103 -14.63 3.42 -3.48
C GLY A 103 -14.38 2.22 -2.57
N ILE A 104 -15.42 1.74 -1.86
CA ILE A 104 -15.33 0.56 -0.99
C ILE A 104 -14.94 -0.68 -1.80
N LEU A 105 -15.69 -0.99 -2.86
CA LEU A 105 -15.47 -2.19 -3.67
C LEU A 105 -14.10 -2.18 -4.36
N SER A 106 -13.67 -1.03 -4.88
CA SER A 106 -12.35 -0.89 -5.49
C SER A 106 -11.24 -1.07 -4.46
N GLY A 107 -11.41 -0.53 -3.26
CA GLY A 107 -10.48 -0.75 -2.15
C GLY A 107 -10.39 -2.23 -1.76
N ASP A 108 -11.52 -2.91 -1.57
CA ASP A 108 -11.56 -4.35 -1.26
C ASP A 108 -10.85 -5.18 -2.34
N ALA A 109 -11.11 -4.87 -3.62
CA ALA A 109 -10.42 -5.51 -4.73
C ALA A 109 -8.91 -5.26 -4.71
N MET A 110 -8.45 -4.05 -4.33
CA MET A 110 -7.03 -3.73 -4.18
C MET A 110 -6.36 -4.59 -3.10
N LEU A 111 -7.04 -4.83 -1.97
CA LEU A 111 -6.51 -5.72 -0.93
C LEU A 111 -6.27 -7.14 -1.46
N ILE A 112 -7.21 -7.68 -2.23
CA ILE A 112 -7.08 -9.01 -2.84
C ILE A 112 -5.99 -9.02 -3.92
N LEU A 113 -5.93 -7.98 -4.77
CA LEU A 113 -4.88 -7.85 -5.77
C LEU A 113 -3.49 -7.83 -5.15
N ALA A 114 -3.30 -7.18 -4.00
CA ALA A 114 -2.02 -7.19 -3.30
C ALA A 114 -1.58 -8.61 -2.92
N TYR A 115 -2.50 -9.47 -2.46
CA TYR A 115 -2.20 -10.89 -2.20
C TYR A 115 -1.86 -11.66 -3.48
N GLN A 116 -2.55 -11.40 -4.59
CA GLN A 116 -2.30 -12.11 -5.86
C GLN A 116 -0.88 -11.87 -6.39
N TYR A 117 -0.27 -10.72 -6.14
CA TYR A 117 1.13 -10.48 -6.51
C TYR A 117 2.12 -11.35 -5.74
N PHE A 118 1.75 -11.89 -4.58
CA PHE A 118 2.60 -12.86 -3.87
C PHE A 118 2.54 -14.27 -4.48
N GLU A 119 1.50 -14.62 -5.22
CA GLU A 119 1.35 -15.93 -5.86
C GLU A 119 2.41 -16.23 -6.93
N GLN A 120 3.16 -15.20 -7.37
CA GLN A 120 4.26 -15.33 -8.32
C GLN A 120 5.54 -15.93 -7.69
N TYR A 121 5.60 -16.01 -6.36
CA TYR A 121 6.77 -16.49 -5.63
C TYR A 121 6.69 -17.98 -5.32
N GLU A 122 7.86 -18.61 -5.15
CA GLU A 122 7.97 -19.97 -4.64
C GLU A 122 7.24 -20.13 -3.30
N PRO A 123 6.70 -21.32 -2.99
CA PRO A 123 5.80 -21.54 -1.85
C PRO A 123 6.34 -21.07 -0.49
N ASN A 124 7.64 -21.19 -0.23
CA ASN A 124 8.28 -20.75 1.00
C ASN A 124 8.34 -19.22 1.10
N ILE A 125 8.66 -18.54 0.01
CA ILE A 125 8.68 -17.06 -0.08
C ILE A 125 7.25 -16.54 0.01
N PHE A 126 6.32 -17.10 -0.77
CA PHE A 126 4.89 -16.78 -0.68
C PHE A 126 4.36 -16.87 0.76
N GLN A 127 4.64 -17.99 1.46
CA GLN A 127 4.19 -18.16 2.84
C GLN A 127 4.76 -17.08 3.78
N ALA A 128 6.04 -16.73 3.62
CA ALA A 128 6.69 -15.70 4.45
C ALA A 128 6.10 -14.32 4.18
N LEU A 129 5.93 -13.96 2.90
CA LEU A 129 5.31 -12.69 2.48
C LEU A 129 3.86 -12.59 2.95
N ALA A 130 3.05 -13.64 2.76
CA ALA A 130 1.65 -13.65 3.16
C ALA A 130 1.47 -13.53 4.68
N LYS A 131 2.31 -14.21 5.49
CA LYS A 131 2.29 -14.09 6.95
C LYS A 131 2.66 -12.69 7.41
N LEU A 132 3.74 -12.12 6.84
CA LEU A 132 4.15 -10.74 7.15
C LEU A 132 3.05 -9.74 6.79
N PHE A 133 2.51 -9.87 5.58
CA PHE A 133 1.48 -8.98 5.05
C PHE A 133 0.20 -9.02 5.87
N SER A 134 -0.33 -10.22 6.17
CA SER A 134 -1.55 -10.38 6.97
C SER A 134 -1.43 -9.75 8.35
N LYS A 135 -0.28 -9.99 9.02
CA LYS A 135 0.00 -9.36 10.32
C LYS A 135 0.02 -7.83 10.19
N THR A 136 0.78 -7.32 9.23
CA THR A 136 0.93 -5.87 9.03
C THR A 136 -0.38 -5.20 8.63
N ALA A 137 -1.18 -5.85 7.77
CA ALA A 137 -2.49 -5.35 7.36
C ALA A 137 -3.44 -5.19 8.56
N LEU A 138 -3.45 -6.18 9.46
CA LEU A 138 -4.24 -6.10 10.68
C LEU A 138 -3.75 -4.97 11.61
N GLU A 139 -2.43 -4.85 11.82
CA GLU A 139 -1.84 -3.77 12.62
C GLU A 139 -2.21 -2.38 12.05
N VAL A 140 -2.22 -2.23 10.71
CA VAL A 140 -2.64 -0.97 10.07
C VAL A 140 -4.12 -0.68 10.33
N CYS A 141 -5.01 -1.68 10.26
CA CYS A 141 -6.42 -1.51 10.59
C CYS A 141 -6.62 -1.11 12.06
N GLU A 142 -5.89 -1.76 12.98
CA GLU A 142 -5.90 -1.40 14.41
C GLU A 142 -5.42 0.03 14.64
N GLY A 143 -4.36 0.45 13.95
CA GLY A 143 -3.85 1.82 14.00
C GLY A 143 -4.86 2.85 13.48
N GLN A 144 -5.56 2.52 12.38
CA GLN A 144 -6.62 3.37 11.83
C GLN A 144 -7.81 3.47 12.78
N GLN A 145 -8.20 2.35 13.43
CA GLN A 145 -9.29 2.38 14.40
C GLN A 145 -8.96 3.28 15.60
N TRP A 146 -7.73 3.20 16.13
CA TRP A 146 -7.32 4.11 17.21
C TRP A 146 -7.33 5.58 16.79
N ASP A 147 -6.94 5.89 15.55
CA ASP A 147 -6.98 7.25 15.03
C ASP A 147 -8.42 7.80 15.04
N VAL A 148 -9.37 7.03 14.53
CA VAL A 148 -10.81 7.36 14.57
C VAL A 148 -11.33 7.48 16.01
N ASP A 149 -10.96 6.56 16.91
CA ASP A 149 -11.39 6.58 18.31
C ASP A 149 -10.86 7.83 19.03
N PHE A 150 -9.66 8.29 18.68
CA PHE A 150 -9.02 9.45 19.29
C PHE A 150 -9.69 10.78 18.90
N GLU A 151 -10.38 10.85 17.76
CA GLU A 151 -11.16 12.05 17.38
C GLU A 151 -12.23 12.41 18.40
N ASN A 152 -12.73 11.42 19.16
CA ASN A 152 -13.78 11.59 20.16
C ASN A 152 -13.26 11.51 21.60
N ARG A 153 -11.95 11.64 21.82
CA ARG A 153 -11.31 11.56 23.15
C ARG A 153 -10.51 12.81 23.46
N ASP A 154 -10.81 13.43 24.64
CA ASP A 154 -10.09 14.61 25.13
C ASP A 154 -8.76 14.27 25.85
N ASN A 155 -8.49 13.00 26.15
CA ASN A 155 -7.40 12.56 27.04
C ASN A 155 -6.52 11.47 26.42
N VAL A 156 -6.07 11.67 25.19
CA VAL A 156 -5.11 10.75 24.54
C VAL A 156 -3.71 11.00 25.10
N THR A 157 -3.08 9.96 25.64
CA THR A 157 -1.71 10.05 26.18
C THR A 157 -0.66 9.94 25.07
N ILE A 158 0.55 10.45 25.30
CA ILE A 158 1.66 10.33 24.35
C ILE A 158 1.97 8.86 23.98
N PRO A 159 2.03 7.88 24.93
CA PRO A 159 2.22 6.48 24.57
C PRO A 159 1.12 5.91 23.67
N GLU A 160 -0.16 6.23 23.90
CA GLU A 160 -1.27 5.81 23.05
C GLU A 160 -1.12 6.38 21.64
N TYR A 161 -0.82 7.68 21.53
CA TYR A 161 -0.61 8.36 20.25
C TYR A 161 0.56 7.77 19.47
N LEU A 162 1.69 7.51 20.12
CA LEU A 162 2.84 6.87 19.49
C LEU A 162 2.52 5.45 19.00
N LYS A 163 1.73 4.69 19.77
CA LYS A 163 1.28 3.35 19.37
C LYS A 163 0.37 3.40 18.15
N MET A 164 -0.56 4.34 18.10
CA MET A 164 -1.42 4.57 16.96
C MET A 164 -0.60 4.88 15.71
N ILE A 165 0.36 5.82 15.77
CA ILE A 165 1.24 6.16 14.61
C ILE A 165 2.11 4.97 14.20
N GLU A 166 2.65 4.22 15.15
CA GLU A 166 3.42 3.00 14.87
C GLU A 166 2.60 2.07 14.00
N TYR A 167 1.35 1.78 14.39
CA TYR A 167 0.48 0.84 13.70
C TYR A 167 -0.10 1.41 12.39
N LYS A 168 -0.63 2.62 12.41
CA LYS A 168 -1.19 3.27 11.22
C LYS A 168 -0.14 3.48 10.12
N THR A 169 1.13 3.72 10.49
CA THR A 169 2.14 4.20 9.53
C THR A 169 3.43 3.38 9.51
N ALA A 170 4.09 3.17 10.66
CA ALA A 170 5.45 2.67 10.70
C ALA A 170 5.55 1.18 10.37
N VAL A 171 4.59 0.35 10.81
CA VAL A 171 4.59 -1.10 10.56
C VAL A 171 4.61 -1.41 9.05
N LEU A 172 3.90 -0.63 8.23
CA LEU A 172 3.87 -0.82 6.78
C LEU A 172 5.21 -0.44 6.12
N VAL A 173 5.90 0.54 6.65
CA VAL A 173 7.27 0.89 6.19
C VAL A 173 8.24 -0.23 6.54
N GLY A 174 8.18 -0.73 7.78
CA GLY A 174 8.98 -1.88 8.23
C GLY A 174 8.70 -3.15 7.42
N ALA A 175 7.43 -3.41 7.08
CA ALA A 175 7.03 -4.53 6.24
C ALA A 175 7.59 -4.42 4.82
N ALA A 176 7.59 -3.24 4.21
CA ALA A 176 8.18 -3.01 2.89
C ALA A 176 9.66 -3.43 2.86
N MET A 177 10.44 -3.02 3.86
CA MET A 177 11.84 -3.43 3.97
C MET A 177 11.99 -4.94 4.20
N LYS A 178 11.19 -5.54 5.09
CA LYS A 178 11.22 -6.98 5.35
C LYS A 178 10.85 -7.80 4.12
N MET A 179 9.89 -7.34 3.30
CA MET A 179 9.54 -8.01 2.03
C MET A 179 10.74 -8.06 1.08
N GLY A 180 11.49 -6.96 0.93
CA GLY A 180 12.71 -6.94 0.13
C GLY A 180 13.74 -7.97 0.62
N ALA A 181 13.95 -8.08 1.93
CA ALA A 181 14.87 -9.05 2.52
C ALA A 181 14.40 -10.51 2.39
N ILE A 182 13.06 -10.75 2.40
CA ILE A 182 12.49 -12.10 2.21
C ILE A 182 12.69 -12.58 0.78
N VAL A 183 12.59 -11.68 -0.18
CA VAL A 183 12.72 -12.00 -1.62
C VAL A 183 14.19 -12.16 -2.05
N ALA A 184 15.11 -11.52 -1.33
CA ALA A 184 16.55 -11.62 -1.60
C ALA A 184 17.11 -13.05 -1.38
#